data_d52945ced58a39b869194d0be8f5ee85
#
_entry.id   d52945ced58a39b869194d0be8f5ee85
#
_cell.length_a   1.000
_cell.length_b   1.000
_cell.length_c   1.000
_cell.angle_alpha   90.00
_cell.angle_beta   90.00
_cell.angle_gamma   90.00
#
_symmetry.space_group_name_H-M   'P 1'
#
loop_
_entity.id
_entity.type
_entity.pdbx_description
1 polymer ?
#
loop_
_entity_poly.entity_id
_entity_poly.type
_entity_poly.pdbx_seq_one_letter_code
_entity_poly.pdbx_strand_id
1 'polypeptide(L)'
;MTVDEIRLKIQEIVNQYLKETTIIVKLVNFRVTILGEVKSPGYYLIYQDKLNLFEAVARAGDLTDFSNRKRVVLIRQTDNGTKMYRLNMNDENIFTSEQFYLLPNDLVYVEPLKEKQWAFSTFPYTVVFSIISSTLLIMNYFK
;
A
#
# COMPACT_ATOMS: atom_id res chain seq x y z
N MET A 1 3.53 21.28 -12.38
CA MET A 1 4.12 21.12 -13.73
C MET A 1 4.26 19.64 -14.01
N THR A 2 3.57 19.11 -14.98
CA THR A 2 3.59 17.68 -15.32
C THR A 2 4.78 17.36 -16.23
N VAL A 3 5.14 16.06 -16.35
CA VAL A 3 6.22 15.59 -17.25
C VAL A 3 5.92 15.98 -18.70
N ASP A 4 4.65 15.92 -19.09
CA ASP A 4 4.22 16.31 -20.44
C ASP A 4 4.38 17.81 -20.70
N GLU A 5 4.08 18.67 -19.71
CA GLU A 5 4.31 20.13 -19.81
C GLU A 5 5.80 20.45 -19.95
N ILE A 6 6.66 19.73 -19.24
CA ILE A 6 8.12 19.88 -19.36
C ILE A 6 8.57 19.46 -20.75
N ARG A 7 8.10 18.32 -21.24
CA ARG A 7 8.42 17.80 -22.56
C ARG A 7 8.06 18.81 -23.65
N LEU A 8 6.85 19.37 -23.60
CA LEU A 8 6.40 20.36 -24.59
C LEU A 8 7.24 21.62 -24.59
N LYS A 9 7.59 22.16 -23.42
CA LYS A 9 8.46 23.34 -23.32
C LYS A 9 9.85 23.07 -23.86
N ILE A 10 10.45 21.93 -23.55
CA ILE A 10 11.76 21.57 -24.07
C ILE A 10 11.70 21.35 -25.58
N GLN A 11 10.63 20.70 -26.09
CA GLN A 11 10.44 20.49 -27.52
C GLN A 11 10.36 21.84 -28.29
N GLU A 12 9.65 22.82 -27.75
CA GLU A 12 9.54 24.15 -28.34
C GLU A 12 10.92 24.85 -28.45
N ILE A 13 11.72 24.80 -27.40
CA ILE A 13 13.06 25.38 -27.38
C ILE A 13 13.99 24.66 -28.36
N VAL A 14 13.97 23.33 -28.37
CA VAL A 14 14.89 22.53 -29.21
C VAL A 14 14.55 22.66 -30.69
N ASN A 15 13.27 22.77 -31.05
CA ASN A 15 12.83 22.97 -32.41
C ASN A 15 13.35 24.27 -33.07
N GLN A 16 13.79 25.25 -32.25
CA GLN A 16 14.43 26.48 -32.73
C GLN A 16 15.86 26.22 -33.24
N TYR A 17 16.52 25.17 -32.74
CA TYR A 17 17.93 24.87 -33.06
C TYR A 17 18.11 23.60 -33.91
N LEU A 18 17.20 22.63 -33.77
CA LEU A 18 17.27 21.33 -34.43
C LEU A 18 15.93 21.01 -35.09
N LYS A 19 15.99 20.58 -36.36
CA LYS A 19 14.81 20.09 -37.08
C LYS A 19 14.63 18.58 -36.86
N GLU A 20 13.39 18.14 -36.76
CA GLU A 20 13.00 16.71 -36.64
C GLU A 20 13.60 15.97 -35.43
N THR A 21 13.60 16.62 -34.24
CA THR A 21 14.11 16.00 -33.02
C THR A 21 12.93 15.54 -32.13
N THR A 22 12.99 14.30 -31.69
CA THR A 22 12.04 13.78 -30.67
C THR A 22 12.66 13.86 -29.28
N ILE A 23 12.00 14.54 -28.36
CA ILE A 23 12.42 14.65 -26.96
C ILE A 23 11.61 13.68 -26.13
N ILE A 24 12.30 12.83 -25.36
CA ILE A 24 11.71 11.92 -24.39
C ILE A 24 12.10 12.40 -23.01
N VAL A 25 11.11 12.87 -22.23
CA VAL A 25 11.28 13.26 -20.82
C VAL A 25 10.65 12.17 -19.97
N LYS A 26 11.44 11.59 -19.06
CA LYS A 26 10.98 10.55 -18.15
C LYS A 26 11.31 10.90 -16.70
N LEU A 27 10.41 10.57 -15.79
CA LEU A 27 10.75 10.50 -14.37
C LEU A 27 11.71 9.33 -14.18
N VAL A 28 12.96 9.62 -13.77
CA VAL A 28 13.98 8.57 -13.64
C VAL A 28 13.69 7.66 -12.46
N ASN A 29 13.18 8.23 -11.37
CA ASN A 29 12.76 7.48 -10.20
C ASN A 29 11.77 8.30 -9.37
N PHE A 30 10.83 7.62 -8.74
CA PHE A 30 10.02 8.16 -7.66
C PHE A 30 9.85 7.09 -6.58
N ARG A 31 9.47 7.49 -5.39
CA ARG A 31 9.25 6.53 -4.31
C ARG A 31 7.77 6.50 -3.94
N VAL A 32 7.33 5.33 -3.53
CA VAL A 32 6.07 5.11 -2.84
C VAL A 32 6.34 4.40 -1.51
N THR A 33 5.49 4.62 -0.54
CA THR A 33 5.58 3.94 0.76
C THR A 33 4.39 3.00 0.90
N ILE A 34 4.63 1.75 1.28
CA ILE A 34 3.59 0.74 1.46
C ILE A 34 3.68 0.23 2.89
N LEU A 35 2.59 0.33 3.62
CA LEU A 35 2.50 -0.01 5.04
C LEU A 35 1.27 -0.86 5.33
N GLY A 36 1.24 -1.44 6.53
CA GLY A 36 0.12 -2.24 7.03
C GLY A 36 0.25 -3.71 6.67
N GLU A 37 -0.85 -4.34 6.28
CA GLU A 37 -0.94 -5.79 6.07
C GLU A 37 -0.42 -6.22 4.69
N VAL A 38 0.88 -6.03 4.47
CA VAL A 38 1.66 -6.54 3.34
C VAL A 38 2.84 -7.35 3.87
N LYS A 39 3.39 -8.24 3.06
CA LYS A 39 4.49 -9.12 3.50
C LYS A 39 5.79 -8.37 3.78
N SER A 40 6.04 -7.29 3.05
CA SER A 40 7.27 -6.49 3.17
C SER A 40 6.91 -5.00 3.18
N PRO A 41 6.47 -4.44 4.32
CA PRO A 41 6.21 -3.01 4.41
C PRO A 41 7.50 -2.21 4.31
N GLY A 42 7.44 -1.07 3.62
CA GLY A 42 8.62 -0.22 3.41
C GLY A 42 8.40 0.85 2.35
N TYR A 43 9.47 1.53 1.99
CA TYR A 43 9.48 2.44 0.84
C TYR A 43 10.10 1.73 -0.37
N TYR A 44 9.57 2.02 -1.55
CA TYR A 44 9.97 1.41 -2.80
C TYR A 44 10.35 2.49 -3.81
N LEU A 45 11.56 2.37 -4.37
CA LEU A 45 12.01 3.19 -5.47
C LEU A 45 11.47 2.60 -6.78
N ILE A 46 10.84 3.43 -7.58
CA ILE A 46 10.18 3.05 -8.83
C ILE A 46 10.95 3.67 -9.99
N TYR A 47 11.43 2.83 -10.88
CA TYR A 47 12.22 3.21 -12.07
C TYR A 47 11.39 3.16 -13.36
N GLN A 48 10.07 3.05 -13.22
CA GLN A 48 9.09 3.01 -14.31
C GLN A 48 8.35 4.34 -14.38
N ASP A 49 7.83 4.68 -15.56
CA ASP A 49 7.09 5.91 -15.77
C ASP A 49 5.76 5.96 -15.00
N LYS A 50 5.16 4.80 -14.76
CA LYS A 50 3.89 4.63 -14.03
C LYS A 50 3.95 3.40 -13.15
N LEU A 51 3.26 3.46 -12.02
CA LEU A 51 3.06 2.34 -11.11
C LEU A 51 1.60 2.31 -10.70
N ASN A 52 0.92 1.19 -10.90
CA ASN A 52 -0.43 1.03 -10.40
C ASN A 52 -0.45 0.45 -8.99
N LEU A 53 -1.62 0.51 -8.33
CA LEU A 53 -1.80 0.05 -6.95
C LEU A 53 -1.46 -1.44 -6.79
N PHE A 54 -1.85 -2.29 -7.74
CA PHE A 54 -1.60 -3.73 -7.65
C PHE A 54 -0.13 -4.07 -7.82
N GLU A 55 0.57 -3.39 -8.74
CA GLU A 55 2.03 -3.54 -8.90
C GLU A 55 2.77 -3.09 -7.64
N ALA A 56 2.30 -2.02 -6.99
CA ALA A 56 2.87 -1.55 -5.74
C ALA A 56 2.75 -2.61 -4.64
N VAL A 57 1.56 -3.18 -4.47
CA VAL A 57 1.31 -4.26 -3.51
C VAL A 57 2.15 -5.50 -3.85
N ALA A 58 2.25 -5.88 -5.12
CA ALA A 58 3.09 -7.00 -5.56
C ALA A 58 4.57 -6.78 -5.21
N ARG A 59 5.10 -5.54 -5.35
CA ARG A 59 6.47 -5.20 -4.91
C ARG A 59 6.67 -5.34 -3.41
N ALA A 60 5.63 -5.13 -2.62
CA ALA A 60 5.62 -5.37 -1.17
C ALA A 60 5.43 -6.86 -0.81
N GLY A 61 5.59 -7.76 -1.78
CA GLY A 61 5.49 -9.21 -1.57
C GLY A 61 4.06 -9.72 -1.45
N ASP A 62 3.09 -8.92 -1.90
CA ASP A 62 1.65 -9.17 -1.80
C ASP A 62 1.06 -8.93 -0.39
N LEU A 63 -0.24 -9.00 -0.34
CA LEU A 63 -1.05 -8.86 0.87
C LEU A 63 -0.85 -10.06 1.81
N THR A 64 -1.01 -9.85 3.11
CA THR A 64 -1.07 -10.95 4.09
C THR A 64 -2.48 -11.56 4.13
N ASP A 65 -2.62 -12.73 4.76
CA ASP A 65 -3.92 -13.38 4.96
C ASP A 65 -4.88 -12.54 5.84
N PHE A 66 -4.33 -11.59 6.60
CA PHE A 66 -5.10 -10.70 7.47
C PHE A 66 -5.36 -9.32 6.87
N SER A 67 -5.06 -9.12 5.60
CA SER A 67 -5.26 -7.84 4.93
C SER A 67 -6.70 -7.62 4.51
N ASN A 68 -7.18 -6.42 4.76
CA ASN A 68 -8.50 -5.99 4.33
C ASN A 68 -8.44 -5.38 2.93
N ARG A 69 -8.64 -6.21 1.90
CA ARG A 69 -8.63 -5.80 0.49
C ARG A 69 -9.69 -4.75 0.15
N LYS A 70 -10.75 -4.64 0.96
CA LYS A 70 -11.82 -3.66 0.79
C LYS A 70 -11.48 -2.29 1.39
N ARG A 71 -10.38 -2.21 2.16
CA ARG A 71 -9.99 -1.01 2.91
C ARG A 71 -8.49 -0.75 2.77
N VAL A 72 -8.11 -0.37 1.56
CA VAL A 72 -6.77 0.14 1.27
C VAL A 72 -6.86 1.66 1.26
N VAL A 73 -6.02 2.32 2.02
CA VAL A 73 -5.99 3.78 2.15
C VAL A 73 -4.81 4.32 1.36
N LEU A 74 -5.10 5.15 0.38
CA LEU A 74 -4.09 5.93 -0.34
C LEU A 74 -4.03 7.34 0.27
N ILE A 75 -2.87 7.73 0.74
CA ILE A 75 -2.59 9.05 1.28
C ILE A 75 -1.68 9.78 0.29
N ARG A 76 -2.16 10.89 -0.24
CA ARG A 76 -1.49 11.70 -1.25
C ARG A 76 -1.32 13.12 -0.77
N GLN A 77 -0.09 13.60 -0.83
CA GLN A 77 0.21 15.00 -0.55
C GLN A 77 -0.06 15.83 -1.81
N THR A 78 -0.82 16.91 -1.65
CA THR A 78 -1.14 17.88 -2.71
C THR A 78 -0.79 19.29 -2.26
N ASP A 79 -0.74 20.24 -3.17
CA ASP A 79 -0.46 21.66 -2.85
C ASP A 79 -1.43 22.25 -1.82
N ASN A 80 -2.66 21.72 -1.78
CA ASN A 80 -3.73 22.14 -0.87
C ASN A 80 -3.81 21.29 0.42
N GLY A 81 -2.77 20.49 0.72
CA GLY A 81 -2.72 19.62 1.90
C GLY A 81 -2.75 18.12 1.56
N THR A 82 -3.01 17.31 2.56
CA THR A 82 -3.02 15.85 2.41
C THR A 82 -4.43 15.35 2.13
N LYS A 83 -4.60 14.58 1.06
CA LYS A 83 -5.84 13.89 0.72
C LYS A 83 -5.74 12.40 1.04
N MET A 84 -6.84 11.84 1.53
CA MET A 84 -6.96 10.43 1.86
C MET A 84 -8.08 9.82 1.04
N TYR A 85 -7.76 8.74 0.33
CA TYR A 85 -8.70 7.99 -0.50
C TYR A 85 -8.83 6.58 0.06
N ARG A 86 -10.06 6.09 0.18
CA ARG A 86 -10.34 4.69 0.55
C ARG A 86 -10.64 3.91 -0.72
N LEU A 87 -9.81 2.90 -0.97
CA LEU A 87 -9.85 2.09 -2.18
C LEU A 87 -10.30 0.67 -1.82
N ASN A 88 -11.11 0.08 -2.68
CA ASN A 88 -11.49 -1.32 -2.60
C ASN A 88 -10.85 -2.08 -3.75
N MET A 89 -9.87 -2.93 -3.45
CA MET A 89 -9.17 -3.72 -4.47
C MET A 89 -10.03 -4.84 -5.08
N ASN A 90 -11.19 -5.15 -4.49
CA ASN A 90 -12.13 -6.13 -5.02
C ASN A 90 -13.20 -5.49 -5.95
N ASP A 91 -13.16 -4.18 -6.13
CA ASP A 91 -14.11 -3.44 -6.95
C ASP A 91 -13.52 -3.18 -8.34
N GLU A 92 -14.22 -3.58 -9.39
CA GLU A 92 -13.79 -3.37 -10.78
C GLU A 92 -13.63 -1.89 -11.14
N ASN A 93 -14.40 -1.01 -10.49
CA ASN A 93 -14.30 0.44 -10.71
C ASN A 93 -12.93 1.03 -10.33
N ILE A 94 -12.11 0.28 -9.57
CA ILE A 94 -10.76 0.73 -9.21
C ILE A 94 -9.90 0.96 -10.46
N PHE A 95 -10.06 0.15 -11.51
CA PHE A 95 -9.25 0.24 -12.73
C PHE A 95 -9.50 1.52 -13.53
N THR A 96 -10.66 2.14 -13.36
CA THR A 96 -11.04 3.40 -14.02
C THR A 96 -10.88 4.62 -13.11
N SER A 97 -10.48 4.42 -11.86
CA SER A 97 -10.30 5.51 -10.90
C SER A 97 -9.02 6.30 -11.15
N GLU A 98 -9.04 7.60 -10.88
CA GLU A 98 -7.84 8.45 -10.92
C GLU A 98 -6.76 8.01 -9.92
N GLN A 99 -7.15 7.26 -8.89
CA GLN A 99 -6.28 6.77 -7.83
C GLN A 99 -5.65 5.41 -8.17
N PHE A 100 -5.98 4.82 -9.32
CA PHE A 100 -5.41 3.55 -9.75
C PHE A 100 -3.89 3.64 -9.93
N TYR A 101 -3.41 4.74 -10.53
CA TYR A 101 -2.00 5.03 -10.66
C TYR A 101 -1.49 5.84 -9.48
N LEU A 102 -0.39 5.37 -8.91
CA LEU A 102 0.28 6.04 -7.81
C LEU A 102 1.16 7.18 -8.32
N LEU A 103 1.21 8.25 -7.55
CA LEU A 103 2.05 9.41 -7.79
C LEU A 103 3.30 9.39 -6.88
N PRO A 104 4.33 10.18 -7.20
CA PRO A 104 5.49 10.33 -6.35
C PRO A 104 5.14 10.71 -4.91
N ASN A 105 5.75 10.01 -3.94
CA ASN A 105 5.55 10.16 -2.50
C ASN A 105 4.17 9.73 -1.98
N ASP A 106 3.37 9.02 -2.77
CA ASP A 106 2.15 8.40 -2.26
C ASP A 106 2.47 7.40 -1.14
N LEU A 107 1.57 7.32 -0.17
CA LEU A 107 1.59 6.31 0.87
C LEU A 107 0.35 5.44 0.76
N VAL A 108 0.56 4.14 0.61
CA VAL A 108 -0.47 3.11 0.59
C VAL A 108 -0.47 2.40 1.94
N TYR A 109 -1.60 2.42 2.63
CA TYR A 109 -1.77 1.70 3.89
C TYR A 109 -2.86 0.63 3.75
N VAL A 110 -2.50 -0.62 3.95
CA VAL A 110 -3.43 -1.76 3.92
C VAL A 110 -3.93 -2.01 5.33
N GLU A 111 -5.22 -1.77 5.57
CA GLU A 111 -5.82 -2.00 6.90
C GLU A 111 -5.86 -3.51 7.22
N PRO A 112 -5.69 -3.90 8.49
CA PRO A 112 -5.91 -5.27 8.92
C PRO A 112 -7.40 -5.61 8.95
N LEU A 113 -7.72 -6.89 8.79
CA LEU A 113 -9.04 -7.43 9.11
C LEU A 113 -9.30 -7.30 10.62
N LYS A 114 -10.57 -7.13 10.99
CA LYS A 114 -10.98 -7.03 12.39
C LYS A 114 -10.65 -8.31 13.17
N GLU A 115 -10.69 -9.45 12.52
CA GLU A 115 -10.36 -10.77 13.09
C GLU A 115 -8.93 -10.82 13.62
N LYS A 116 -7.97 -10.15 12.95
CA LYS A 116 -6.60 -10.05 13.45
C LYS A 116 -6.54 -9.30 14.78
N GLN A 117 -7.29 -8.22 14.93
CA GLN A 117 -7.33 -7.44 16.16
C GLN A 117 -7.89 -8.28 17.34
N TRP A 118 -8.80 -9.21 17.04
CA TRP A 118 -9.37 -10.12 18.02
C TRP A 118 -8.45 -11.30 18.36
N ALA A 119 -7.80 -11.90 17.38
CA ALA A 119 -6.94 -13.06 17.56
C ALA A 119 -5.68 -12.76 18.40
N PHE A 120 -5.22 -11.52 18.41
CA PHE A 120 -4.05 -11.08 19.18
C PHE A 120 -4.40 -10.25 20.44
N SER A 121 -5.68 -9.91 20.67
CA SER A 121 -6.08 -9.39 21.96
C SER A 121 -6.10 -10.56 22.94
N THR A 122 -4.95 -10.78 23.57
CA THR A 122 -4.65 -11.59 24.75
C THR A 122 -5.82 -12.43 25.29
N PHE A 123 -6.17 -13.52 24.57
CA PHE A 123 -6.94 -14.56 25.22
C PHE A 123 -6.00 -15.19 26.24
N PRO A 124 -6.33 -15.21 27.54
CA PRO A 124 -5.43 -15.66 28.60
C PRO A 124 -5.36 -17.20 28.61
N TYR A 125 -4.74 -17.79 27.58
CA TYR A 125 -4.57 -19.24 27.47
C TYR A 125 -3.91 -19.82 28.73
N THR A 126 -3.00 -19.08 29.34
CA THR A 126 -2.33 -19.48 30.60
C THR A 126 -3.32 -19.66 31.74
N VAL A 127 -4.32 -18.79 31.85
CA VAL A 127 -5.38 -18.90 32.88
C VAL A 127 -6.26 -20.13 32.62
N VAL A 128 -6.64 -20.35 31.35
CA VAL A 128 -7.45 -21.54 30.97
C VAL A 128 -6.69 -22.82 31.28
N PHE A 129 -5.42 -22.93 30.86
CA PHE A 129 -4.61 -24.11 31.17
C PHE A 129 -4.34 -24.30 32.66
N SER A 130 -4.18 -23.22 33.44
CA SER A 130 -3.99 -23.32 34.89
C SER A 130 -5.25 -23.82 35.59
N ILE A 131 -6.44 -23.41 35.14
CA ILE A 131 -7.71 -23.92 35.69
C ILE A 131 -7.87 -25.40 35.37
N ILE A 132 -7.61 -25.83 34.14
CA ILE A 132 -7.68 -27.24 33.71
C ILE A 132 -6.72 -28.09 34.54
N SER A 133 -5.45 -27.64 34.68
CA SER A 133 -4.45 -28.35 35.46
C SER A 133 -4.83 -28.48 36.92
N SER A 134 -5.36 -27.41 37.52
CA SER A 134 -5.79 -27.41 38.92
C SER A 134 -6.98 -28.37 39.16
N THR A 135 -7.93 -28.39 38.26
CA THR A 135 -9.07 -29.31 38.36
C THR A 135 -8.66 -30.77 38.21
N LEU A 136 -7.74 -31.09 37.31
CA LEU A 136 -7.20 -32.45 37.16
C LEU A 136 -6.43 -32.91 38.41
N LEU A 137 -5.63 -32.04 39.02
CA LEU A 137 -4.91 -32.32 40.25
C LEU A 137 -5.87 -32.60 41.42
N ILE A 138 -6.92 -31.81 41.56
CA ILE A 138 -7.94 -31.98 42.59
C ILE A 138 -8.69 -33.30 42.38
N MET A 139 -9.09 -33.62 41.13
CA MET A 139 -9.77 -34.88 40.84
C MET A 139 -8.87 -36.10 41.14
N ASN A 140 -7.56 -36.02 40.92
CA ASN A 140 -6.62 -37.10 41.21
C ASN A 140 -6.38 -37.26 42.72
N TYR A 141 -6.46 -36.16 43.49
CA TYR A 141 -6.31 -36.20 44.96
C TYR A 141 -7.49 -36.86 45.67
N PHE A 142 -8.72 -36.73 45.16
CA PHE A 142 -9.93 -37.33 45.73
C PHE A 142 -10.24 -38.74 45.20
N LYS A 143 -9.39 -39.32 44.41
CA LYS A 143 -9.51 -40.72 43.92
C LYS A 143 -8.61 -41.66 44.71
#